data_d650eb83d06f3b42be0e2c3caca49933
#
_entry.id   d650eb83d06f3b42be0e2c3caca49933
#
_cell.length_a   1.000
_cell.length_b   1.000
_cell.length_c   1.000
_cell.angle_alpha   90.00
_cell.angle_beta   90.00
_cell.angle_gamma   90.00
#
_symmetry.space_group_name_H-M   'P 1'
#
loop_
_entity.id
_entity.type
_entity.pdbx_description
1 polymer ?
#
loop_
_entity_poly.entity_id
_entity_poly.type
_entity_poly.pdbx_seq_one_letter_code
_entity_poly.pdbx_strand_id
1 'polypeptide(L)'
;MGWLFAVALGLQEQKRAAVFRALPPMVLGHALSIGIIVAAVLVARVNVPHVTLKIAAAAILFAFGFYRLLRSRHPNWVGMRVGFGDLTFWSFIMASAHGAGLMLVPFFLGSPAAGDAHHHGTAFTNFSAPSLLAASVAVHTLGYLLMTALIAIVVYEKLGVAILRRAWFNVDLVWMLALMITGAFILFL
;
A
#
# COMPACT_ATOMS: atom_id res chain seq x y z
N MET A 1 0.14 -3.65 7.97
CA MET A 1 -0.21 -3.77 9.41
C MET A 1 -1.71 -3.70 9.71
N GLY A 2 -2.58 -3.51 8.73
CA GLY A 2 -4.04 -3.43 8.93
C GLY A 2 -4.67 -4.65 9.62
N TRP A 3 -4.20 -5.87 9.33
CA TRP A 3 -4.71 -7.10 9.93
C TRP A 3 -4.72 -7.10 11.47
N LEU A 4 -3.79 -6.37 12.11
CA LEU A 4 -3.75 -6.25 13.57
C LEU A 4 -5.01 -5.58 14.15
N PHE A 5 -5.53 -4.55 13.48
CA PHE A 5 -6.78 -3.89 13.89
C PHE A 5 -7.99 -4.79 13.72
N ALA A 6 -8.04 -5.54 12.60
CA ALA A 6 -9.11 -6.49 12.38
C ALA A 6 -9.12 -7.60 13.45
N VAL A 7 -7.94 -8.14 13.79
CA VAL A 7 -7.79 -9.14 14.87
C VAL A 7 -8.14 -8.53 16.22
N ALA A 8 -7.64 -7.32 16.53
CA ALA A 8 -7.92 -6.65 17.80
C ALA A 8 -9.44 -6.44 18.02
N LEU A 9 -10.16 -5.96 16.98
CA LEU A 9 -11.62 -5.83 17.04
C LEU A 9 -12.32 -7.18 17.18
N GLY A 10 -11.90 -8.20 16.44
CA GLY A 10 -12.43 -9.56 16.55
C GLY A 10 -12.27 -10.14 17.95
N LEU A 11 -11.09 -9.96 18.56
CA LEU A 11 -10.81 -10.42 19.93
C LEU A 11 -11.57 -9.60 20.98
N GLN A 12 -11.72 -8.29 20.76
CA GLN A 12 -12.45 -7.41 21.69
C GLN A 12 -13.94 -7.72 21.71
N GLU A 13 -14.55 -7.96 20.55
CA GLU A 13 -15.96 -8.32 20.45
C GLU A 13 -16.24 -9.84 20.58
N GLN A 14 -15.17 -10.66 20.57
CA GLN A 14 -15.24 -12.13 20.54
C GLN A 14 -16.11 -12.68 19.41
N LYS A 15 -16.12 -12.01 18.27
CA LYS A 15 -16.93 -12.34 17.09
C LYS A 15 -16.11 -12.26 15.81
N ARG A 16 -16.17 -13.31 14.98
CA ARG A 16 -15.59 -13.28 13.61
C ARG A 16 -16.15 -12.14 12.76
N ALA A 17 -17.44 -11.82 12.94
CA ALA A 17 -18.09 -10.72 12.23
C ALA A 17 -17.40 -9.38 12.44
N ALA A 18 -16.78 -9.15 13.61
CA ALA A 18 -16.03 -7.93 13.88
C ALA A 18 -14.75 -7.82 13.04
N VAL A 19 -14.06 -8.96 12.80
CA VAL A 19 -12.90 -9.02 11.88
C VAL A 19 -13.31 -8.57 10.48
N PHE A 20 -14.42 -9.13 9.95
CA PHE A 20 -14.91 -8.77 8.62
C PHE A 20 -15.40 -7.34 8.51
N ARG A 21 -16.04 -6.79 9.56
CA ARG A 21 -16.50 -5.38 9.61
C ARG A 21 -15.33 -4.39 9.59
N ALA A 22 -14.16 -4.78 10.05
CA ALA A 22 -12.98 -3.94 10.01
C ALA A 22 -12.36 -3.83 8.60
N LEU A 23 -12.59 -4.81 7.72
CA LEU A 23 -11.95 -4.84 6.39
C LEU A 23 -12.38 -3.70 5.46
N PRO A 24 -13.69 -3.36 5.29
CA PRO A 24 -14.11 -2.31 4.37
C PRO A 24 -13.46 -0.93 4.65
N PRO A 25 -13.47 -0.39 5.89
CA PRO A 25 -12.83 0.88 6.15
C PRO A 25 -11.32 0.84 5.92
N MET A 26 -10.67 -0.30 6.20
CA MET A 26 -9.25 -0.44 5.98
C MET A 26 -8.89 -0.48 4.50
N VAL A 27 -9.69 -1.18 3.69
CA VAL A 27 -9.55 -1.21 2.22
C VAL A 27 -9.75 0.19 1.64
N LEU A 28 -10.76 0.92 2.12
CA LEU A 28 -11.06 2.27 1.66
C LEU A 28 -9.89 3.22 1.94
N GLY A 29 -9.34 3.22 3.17
CA GLY A 29 -8.19 4.04 3.52
C GLY A 29 -6.94 3.69 2.70
N HIS A 30 -6.69 2.41 2.48
CA HIS A 30 -5.58 1.92 1.66
C HIS A 30 -5.73 2.34 0.19
N ALA A 31 -6.90 2.14 -0.40
CA ALA A 31 -7.19 2.53 -1.78
C ALA A 31 -7.08 4.05 -2.01
N LEU A 32 -7.56 4.86 -1.06
CA LEU A 32 -7.41 6.31 -1.11
C LEU A 32 -5.96 6.74 -1.11
N SER A 33 -5.12 6.15 -0.23
CA SER A 33 -3.69 6.46 -0.18
C SER A 33 -3.00 6.16 -1.51
N ILE A 34 -3.26 5.00 -2.09
CA ILE A 34 -2.69 4.60 -3.38
C ILE A 34 -3.21 5.49 -4.50
N GLY A 35 -4.53 5.70 -4.55
CA GLY A 35 -5.18 6.50 -5.59
C GLY A 35 -4.63 7.91 -5.68
N ILE A 36 -4.38 8.57 -4.55
CA ILE A 36 -3.79 9.91 -4.50
C ILE A 36 -2.38 9.90 -5.08
N ILE A 37 -1.52 8.95 -4.69
CA ILE A 37 -0.14 8.88 -5.18
C ILE A 37 -0.12 8.59 -6.67
N VAL A 38 -0.92 7.63 -7.13
CA VAL A 38 -0.98 7.28 -8.55
C VAL A 38 -1.53 8.44 -9.38
N ALA A 39 -2.56 9.13 -8.91
CA ALA A 39 -3.06 10.33 -9.58
C ALA A 39 -1.99 11.43 -9.67
N ALA A 40 -1.24 11.66 -8.59
CA ALA A 40 -0.14 12.63 -8.57
C ALA A 40 0.97 12.26 -9.59
N VAL A 41 1.32 10.97 -9.70
CA VAL A 41 2.32 10.50 -10.68
C VAL A 41 1.81 10.70 -12.11
N LEU A 42 0.53 10.44 -12.39
CA LEU A 42 -0.04 10.65 -13.73
C LEU A 42 -0.04 12.13 -14.13
N VAL A 43 -0.42 13.02 -13.21
CA VAL A 43 -0.35 14.47 -13.45
C VAL A 43 1.09 14.91 -13.67
N ALA A 44 2.03 14.39 -12.88
CA ALA A 44 3.44 14.70 -13.04
C ALA A 44 4.00 14.22 -14.39
N ARG A 45 3.59 13.06 -14.89
CA ARG A 45 4.01 12.54 -16.21
C ARG A 45 3.68 13.45 -17.39
N VAL A 46 2.60 14.24 -17.28
CA VAL A 46 2.20 15.18 -18.34
C VAL A 46 3.10 16.41 -18.37
N ASN A 47 3.63 16.83 -17.20
CA ASN A 47 4.30 18.12 -17.02
C ASN A 47 5.82 18.01 -16.84
N VAL A 48 6.34 16.80 -16.56
CA VAL A 48 7.74 16.59 -16.20
C VAL A 48 8.39 15.58 -17.15
N PRO A 49 9.62 15.86 -17.64
CA PRO A 49 10.36 14.90 -18.47
C PRO A 49 10.50 13.56 -17.77
N HIS A 50 10.33 12.46 -18.53
CA HIS A 50 10.32 11.09 -18.01
C HIS A 50 11.57 10.76 -17.15
N VAL A 51 12.76 11.17 -17.61
CA VAL A 51 14.03 10.94 -16.89
C VAL A 51 14.03 11.65 -15.52
N THR A 52 13.58 12.90 -15.47
CA THR A 52 13.50 13.67 -14.23
C THR A 52 12.51 13.03 -13.26
N LEU A 53 11.35 12.59 -13.75
CA LEU A 53 10.34 11.93 -12.94
C LEU A 53 10.85 10.59 -12.38
N LYS A 54 11.57 9.83 -13.19
CA LYS A 54 12.21 8.57 -12.82
C LYS A 54 13.21 8.76 -11.68
N ILE A 55 14.14 9.71 -11.84
CA ILE A 55 15.14 10.03 -10.82
C ILE A 55 14.48 10.55 -9.54
N ALA A 56 13.50 11.43 -9.67
CA ALA A 56 12.77 11.97 -8.52
C ALA A 56 12.03 10.86 -7.75
N ALA A 57 11.35 9.95 -8.46
CA ALA A 57 10.64 8.83 -7.85
C ALA A 57 11.61 7.88 -7.11
N ALA A 58 12.73 7.54 -7.72
CA ALA A 58 13.76 6.73 -7.09
C ALA A 58 14.33 7.42 -5.84
N ALA A 59 14.67 8.71 -5.94
CA ALA A 59 15.18 9.50 -4.81
C ALA A 59 14.19 9.56 -3.64
N ILE A 60 12.89 9.78 -3.93
CA ILE A 60 11.84 9.79 -2.91
C ILE A 60 11.74 8.43 -2.22
N LEU A 61 11.75 7.32 -2.99
CA LEU A 61 11.68 5.97 -2.44
C LEU A 61 12.88 5.65 -1.55
N PHE A 62 14.09 5.98 -2.00
CA PHE A 62 15.30 5.81 -1.18
C PHE A 62 15.28 6.69 0.07
N ALA A 63 14.97 7.98 -0.07
CA ALA A 63 14.91 8.90 1.06
C ALA A 63 13.86 8.46 2.08
N PHE A 64 12.68 8.03 1.61
CA PHE A 64 11.61 7.54 2.47
C PHE A 64 11.98 6.22 3.16
N GLY A 65 12.53 5.25 2.42
CA GLY A 65 13.00 3.99 2.98
C GLY A 65 14.10 4.21 4.02
N PHE A 66 15.07 5.08 3.74
CA PHE A 66 16.14 5.43 4.65
C PHE A 66 15.65 6.19 5.89
N TYR A 67 14.75 7.18 5.70
CA TYR A 67 14.12 7.87 6.82
C TYR A 67 13.39 6.91 7.77
N ARG A 68 12.65 5.95 7.22
CA ARG A 68 11.96 4.92 8.02
C ARG A 68 12.92 3.99 8.73
N LEU A 69 14.06 3.67 8.11
CA LEU A 69 15.11 2.86 8.73
C LEU A 69 15.69 3.54 9.99
N LEU A 70 15.88 4.87 9.92
CA LEU A 70 16.42 5.64 11.04
C LEU A 70 15.38 5.97 12.11
N ARG A 71 14.10 6.04 11.75
CA ARG A 71 13.04 6.54 12.64
C ARG A 71 11.86 5.57 12.72
N SER A 72 12.06 4.42 13.33
CA SER A 72 11.04 3.38 13.56
C SER A 72 10.09 3.72 14.73
N ARG A 73 9.50 4.93 14.76
CA ARG A 73 8.52 5.29 15.80
C ARG A 73 7.10 5.11 15.27
N HIS A 74 6.31 4.27 15.95
CA HIS A 74 4.88 4.17 15.73
C HIS A 74 4.13 5.22 16.57
N PRO A 75 3.09 5.87 16.01
CA PRO A 75 2.23 6.76 16.79
C PRO A 75 1.44 5.96 17.84
N ASN A 76 1.51 6.35 19.11
CA ASN A 76 0.92 5.62 20.25
C ASN A 76 -0.45 6.19 20.71
N TRP A 77 -1.13 7.00 19.90
CA TRP A 77 -2.29 7.80 20.31
C TRP A 77 -3.65 7.26 19.83
N VAL A 78 -3.76 5.97 19.59
CA VAL A 78 -5.04 5.34 19.20
C VAL A 78 -5.79 4.86 20.43
N GLY A 79 -6.99 5.41 20.65
CA GLY A 79 -7.88 4.98 21.71
C GLY A 79 -8.49 3.59 21.45
N MET A 80 -9.02 2.96 22.51
CA MET A 80 -9.53 1.58 22.47
C MET A 80 -10.88 1.41 21.75
N ARG A 81 -11.57 2.48 21.37
CA ARG A 81 -12.83 2.44 20.60
C ARG A 81 -12.58 3.05 19.23
N VAL A 82 -12.58 2.21 18.21
CA VAL A 82 -12.23 2.61 16.84
C VAL A 82 -13.47 2.46 15.96
N GLY A 83 -13.99 3.58 15.46
CA GLY A 83 -15.12 3.63 14.52
C GLY A 83 -14.68 3.35 13.07
N PHE A 84 -15.68 3.34 12.15
CA PHE A 84 -15.42 3.16 10.71
C PHE A 84 -14.49 4.26 10.16
N GLY A 85 -14.76 5.52 10.50
CA GLY A 85 -13.93 6.66 10.06
C GLY A 85 -12.49 6.60 10.58
N ASP A 86 -12.33 6.22 11.86
CA ASP A 86 -11.02 6.10 12.50
C ASP A 86 -10.18 5.00 11.83
N LEU A 87 -10.79 3.84 11.53
CA LEU A 87 -10.12 2.74 10.81
C LEU A 87 -9.72 3.16 9.39
N THR A 88 -10.58 3.88 8.69
CA THR A 88 -10.28 4.40 7.35
C THR A 88 -9.10 5.37 7.39
N PHE A 89 -9.16 6.35 8.29
CA PHE A 89 -8.11 7.35 8.46
C PHE A 89 -6.78 6.73 8.88
N TRP A 90 -6.83 5.79 9.82
CA TRP A 90 -5.65 5.07 10.27
C TRP A 90 -5.03 4.21 9.18
N SER A 91 -5.87 3.49 8.41
CA SER A 91 -5.41 2.71 7.26
C SER A 91 -4.79 3.59 6.19
N PHE A 92 -5.37 4.76 5.93
CA PHE A 92 -4.82 5.76 5.02
C PHE A 92 -3.44 6.24 5.46
N ILE A 93 -3.29 6.64 6.74
CA ILE A 93 -2.00 7.07 7.28
C ILE A 93 -0.97 5.95 7.21
N MET A 94 -1.35 4.73 7.61
CA MET A 94 -0.44 3.58 7.58
C MET A 94 -0.02 3.21 6.17
N ALA A 95 -0.93 3.19 5.20
CA ALA A 95 -0.62 2.93 3.81
C ALA A 95 0.32 4.00 3.24
N SER A 96 0.07 5.27 3.56
CA SER A 96 0.94 6.39 3.18
C SER A 96 2.32 6.29 3.84
N ALA A 97 2.35 6.00 5.15
CA ALA A 97 3.58 5.84 5.91
C ALA A 97 4.43 4.63 5.50
N HIS A 98 3.84 3.63 4.86
CA HIS A 98 4.55 2.48 4.29
C HIS A 98 4.84 2.64 2.79
N GLY A 99 4.41 3.73 2.18
CA GLY A 99 4.65 3.99 0.76
C GLY A 99 3.92 3.03 -0.18
N ALA A 100 2.72 2.54 0.21
CA ALA A 100 1.99 1.56 -0.59
C ALA A 100 1.72 2.05 -2.03
N GLY A 101 1.39 3.33 -2.21
CA GLY A 101 1.24 3.93 -3.54
C GLY A 101 2.56 4.09 -4.30
N LEU A 102 3.67 4.29 -3.59
CA LEU A 102 4.99 4.44 -4.22
C LEU A 102 5.48 3.14 -4.87
N MET A 103 5.04 1.98 -4.38
CA MET A 103 5.36 0.69 -4.99
C MET A 103 4.74 0.50 -6.38
N LEU A 104 3.68 1.21 -6.72
CA LEU A 104 3.08 1.18 -8.06
C LEU A 104 3.75 2.15 -9.04
N VAL A 105 4.57 3.08 -8.57
CA VAL A 105 5.24 4.08 -9.41
C VAL A 105 6.05 3.46 -10.54
N PRO A 106 6.88 2.40 -10.34
CA PRO A 106 7.62 1.77 -11.42
C PRO A 106 6.73 1.27 -12.55
N PHE A 107 5.58 0.68 -12.21
CA PHE A 107 4.63 0.20 -13.19
C PHE A 107 4.10 1.33 -14.09
N PHE A 108 3.82 2.50 -13.50
CA PHE A 108 3.37 3.66 -14.28
C PHE A 108 4.49 4.36 -15.04
N LEU A 109 5.71 4.33 -14.55
CA LEU A 109 6.87 4.90 -15.26
C LEU A 109 7.31 4.01 -16.42
N GLY A 110 7.22 2.68 -16.28
CA GLY A 110 7.57 1.72 -17.33
C GLY A 110 6.49 1.51 -18.40
N SER A 111 5.25 1.98 -18.17
CA SER A 111 4.19 1.87 -19.18
C SER A 111 4.36 2.92 -20.27
N PRO A 112 4.22 2.57 -21.57
CA PRO A 112 4.27 3.54 -22.65
C PRO A 112 3.19 4.61 -22.44
N ALA A 113 3.56 5.88 -22.66
CA ALA A 113 2.59 6.96 -22.66
C ALA A 113 1.61 6.74 -23.81
N ALA A 114 0.36 7.18 -23.65
CA ALA A 114 -0.71 6.99 -24.64
C ALA A 114 -0.40 7.56 -26.04
N GLY A 115 0.73 8.27 -26.22
CA GLY A 115 1.20 8.80 -27.51
C GLY A 115 2.21 7.91 -28.24
N ASP A 116 2.81 6.91 -27.58
CA ASP A 116 3.91 6.11 -28.14
C ASP A 116 3.40 4.76 -28.72
N ALA A 117 2.17 4.70 -29.20
CA ALA A 117 1.47 3.48 -29.61
C ALA A 117 2.03 2.81 -30.91
N HIS A 118 3.27 3.06 -31.29
CA HIS A 118 3.81 2.53 -32.54
C HIS A 118 4.76 1.33 -32.44
N HIS A 119 5.17 0.86 -31.27
CA HIS A 119 6.08 -0.29 -31.20
C HIS A 119 5.73 -1.30 -30.09
N HIS A 120 5.40 -2.51 -30.57
CA HIS A 120 5.32 -3.82 -29.91
C HIS A 120 4.13 -4.08 -28.97
N GLY A 121 3.21 -4.92 -29.52
CA GLY A 121 2.01 -5.41 -28.87
C GLY A 121 2.21 -6.10 -27.52
N THR A 122 1.91 -5.38 -26.48
CA THR A 122 1.57 -6.00 -25.21
C THR A 122 0.05 -5.99 -25.07
N ALA A 123 -0.53 -7.01 -24.46
CA ALA A 123 -2.00 -7.22 -24.33
C ALA A 123 -2.75 -6.07 -23.62
N PHE A 124 -2.07 -5.00 -23.23
CA PHE A 124 -2.60 -3.84 -22.51
C PHE A 124 -2.86 -2.61 -23.42
N THR A 125 -2.65 -2.70 -24.72
CA THR A 125 -2.80 -1.56 -25.66
C THR A 125 -4.23 -1.06 -25.85
N ASN A 126 -5.24 -1.82 -25.38
CA ASN A 126 -6.66 -1.48 -25.57
C ASN A 126 -7.28 -0.71 -24.39
N PHE A 127 -6.49 -0.43 -23.32
CA PHE A 127 -7.00 0.28 -22.17
C PHE A 127 -6.61 1.76 -22.21
N SER A 128 -7.58 2.64 -21.97
CA SER A 128 -7.29 4.05 -21.75
C SER A 128 -6.44 4.24 -20.46
N ALA A 129 -5.64 5.29 -20.39
CA ALA A 129 -4.81 5.57 -19.20
C ALA A 129 -5.63 5.56 -17.88
N PRO A 130 -6.86 6.11 -17.81
CA PRO A 130 -7.69 6.02 -16.61
C PRO A 130 -8.13 4.60 -16.25
N SER A 131 -8.39 3.74 -17.23
CA SER A 131 -8.81 2.35 -16.96
C SER A 131 -7.64 1.48 -16.45
N LEU A 132 -6.44 1.66 -16.98
CA LEU A 132 -5.24 1.01 -16.46
C LEU A 132 -4.95 1.41 -15.02
N LEU A 133 -5.13 2.70 -14.71
CA LEU A 133 -5.00 3.22 -13.36
C LEU A 133 -6.02 2.57 -12.42
N ALA A 134 -7.29 2.60 -12.78
CA ALA A 134 -8.34 1.98 -11.98
C ALA A 134 -8.09 0.49 -11.78
N ALA A 135 -7.70 -0.24 -12.83
CA ALA A 135 -7.40 -1.66 -12.76
C ALA A 135 -6.21 -1.96 -11.84
N SER A 136 -5.10 -1.20 -11.94
CA SER A 136 -3.93 -1.42 -11.10
C SER A 136 -4.20 -1.13 -9.61
N VAL A 137 -4.92 -0.06 -9.31
CA VAL A 137 -5.36 0.25 -7.94
C VAL A 137 -6.30 -0.83 -7.43
N ALA A 138 -7.25 -1.30 -8.26
CA ALA A 138 -8.19 -2.35 -7.88
C ALA A 138 -7.49 -3.68 -7.60
N VAL A 139 -6.62 -4.15 -8.50
CA VAL A 139 -5.87 -5.40 -8.33
C VAL A 139 -4.97 -5.35 -7.09
N HIS A 140 -4.24 -4.25 -6.90
CA HIS A 140 -3.39 -4.09 -5.73
C HIS A 140 -4.20 -4.07 -4.43
N THR A 141 -5.31 -3.33 -4.42
CA THR A 141 -6.21 -3.24 -3.25
C THR A 141 -6.90 -4.58 -2.95
N LEU A 142 -7.28 -5.35 -3.98
CA LEU A 142 -7.80 -6.71 -3.81
C LEU A 142 -6.75 -7.63 -3.21
N GLY A 143 -5.50 -7.59 -3.70
CA GLY A 143 -4.39 -8.34 -3.11
C GLY A 143 -4.18 -7.99 -1.64
N TYR A 144 -4.20 -6.71 -1.31
CA TYR A 144 -4.13 -6.24 0.07
C TYR A 144 -5.30 -6.77 0.92
N LEU A 145 -6.53 -6.71 0.42
CA LEU A 145 -7.73 -7.21 1.10
C LEU A 145 -7.61 -8.70 1.39
N LEU A 146 -7.26 -9.49 0.37
CA LEU A 146 -7.15 -10.95 0.51
C LEU A 146 -6.08 -11.33 1.52
N MET A 147 -4.89 -10.75 1.44
CA MET A 147 -3.79 -11.02 2.37
C MET A 147 -4.13 -10.56 3.79
N THR A 148 -4.72 -9.37 3.93
CA THR A 148 -5.13 -8.84 5.23
C THR A 148 -6.21 -9.71 5.87
N ALA A 149 -7.23 -10.12 5.11
CA ALA A 149 -8.30 -11.00 5.56
C ALA A 149 -7.77 -12.38 5.96
N LEU A 150 -6.94 -12.99 5.10
CA LEU A 150 -6.34 -14.30 5.35
C LEU A 150 -5.53 -14.30 6.66
N ILE A 151 -4.61 -13.34 6.80
CA ILE A 151 -3.78 -13.22 8.00
C ILE A 151 -4.64 -12.94 9.22
N ALA A 152 -5.62 -12.02 9.12
CA ALA A 152 -6.49 -11.69 10.25
C ALA A 152 -7.30 -12.90 10.72
N ILE A 153 -7.86 -13.70 9.81
CA ILE A 153 -8.64 -14.90 10.15
C ILE A 153 -7.73 -15.96 10.78
N VAL A 154 -6.58 -16.25 10.16
CA VAL A 154 -5.65 -17.25 10.68
C VAL A 154 -5.16 -16.87 12.07
N VAL A 155 -4.82 -15.61 12.29
CA VAL A 155 -4.36 -15.13 13.61
C VAL A 155 -5.50 -15.16 14.61
N TYR A 156 -6.70 -14.73 14.23
CA TYR A 156 -7.86 -14.77 15.12
C TYR A 156 -8.23 -16.20 15.55
N GLU A 157 -8.21 -17.17 14.63
CA GLU A 157 -8.68 -18.53 14.89
C GLU A 157 -7.62 -19.47 15.51
N LYS A 158 -6.38 -19.35 15.02
CA LYS A 158 -5.33 -20.32 15.36
C LYS A 158 -4.37 -19.83 16.45
N LEU A 159 -4.12 -18.54 16.52
CA LEU A 159 -2.99 -18.00 17.28
C LEU A 159 -3.42 -17.12 18.45
N GLY A 160 -4.63 -16.52 18.39
CA GLY A 160 -5.17 -15.70 19.45
C GLY A 160 -4.19 -14.62 19.94
N VAL A 161 -4.31 -14.22 21.20
CA VAL A 161 -3.45 -13.18 21.81
C VAL A 161 -1.99 -13.61 21.99
N ALA A 162 -1.69 -14.92 21.95
CA ALA A 162 -0.36 -15.44 22.23
C ALA A 162 0.68 -15.01 21.19
N ILE A 163 0.30 -14.90 19.92
CA ILE A 163 1.23 -14.47 18.87
C ILE A 163 1.58 -12.99 18.96
N LEU A 164 0.63 -12.15 19.40
CA LEU A 164 0.87 -10.71 19.59
C LEU A 164 1.95 -10.45 20.65
N ARG A 165 2.15 -11.41 21.56
CA ARG A 165 3.18 -11.36 22.60
C ARG A 165 4.52 -11.95 22.18
N ARG A 166 4.56 -12.85 21.19
CA ARG A 166 5.75 -13.64 20.81
C ARG A 166 6.35 -13.30 19.45
N ALA A 167 5.55 -12.83 18.50
CA ALA A 167 6.01 -12.59 17.14
C ALA A 167 6.43 -11.12 16.94
N TRP A 168 7.60 -10.77 17.42
CA TRP A 168 8.32 -9.56 16.99
C TRP A 168 9.01 -9.80 15.65
N PHE A 169 8.24 -10.14 14.63
CA PHE A 169 8.75 -10.12 13.28
C PHE A 169 8.81 -8.65 12.84
N ASN A 170 10.00 -8.19 12.51
CA ASN A 170 10.20 -6.78 12.13
C ASN A 170 9.67 -6.54 10.70
N VAL A 171 8.32 -6.53 10.56
CA VAL A 171 7.63 -6.29 9.28
C VAL A 171 8.04 -4.96 8.68
N ASP A 172 8.38 -3.97 9.52
CA ASP A 172 8.87 -2.67 9.06
C ASP A 172 10.18 -2.79 8.31
N LEU A 173 11.11 -3.63 8.78
CA LEU A 173 12.39 -3.85 8.09
C LEU A 173 12.20 -4.48 6.71
N VAL A 174 11.34 -5.49 6.62
CA VAL A 174 11.01 -6.13 5.33
C VAL A 174 10.41 -5.10 4.37
N TRP A 175 9.53 -4.23 4.88
CA TRP A 175 8.88 -3.19 4.08
C TRP A 175 9.85 -2.11 3.61
N MET A 176 10.76 -1.67 4.47
CA MET A 176 11.81 -0.72 4.11
C MET A 176 12.75 -1.26 3.02
N LEU A 177 13.15 -2.53 3.14
CA LEU A 177 13.93 -3.19 2.11
C LEU A 177 13.18 -3.27 0.77
N ALA A 178 11.89 -3.60 0.80
CA ALA A 178 11.06 -3.63 -0.39
C ALA A 178 10.98 -2.26 -1.08
N LEU A 179 10.82 -1.17 -0.33
CA LEU A 179 10.84 0.19 -0.87
C LEU A 179 12.18 0.56 -1.51
N MET A 180 13.29 0.21 -0.86
CA MET A 180 14.64 0.48 -1.40
C MET A 180 14.89 -0.34 -2.68
N ILE A 181 14.51 -1.61 -2.70
CA ILE A 181 14.60 -2.45 -3.90
C ILE A 181 13.75 -1.88 -5.03
N THR A 182 12.53 -1.45 -4.75
CA THR A 182 11.64 -0.80 -5.71
C THR A 182 12.26 0.49 -6.26
N GLY A 183 12.87 1.31 -5.39
CA GLY A 183 13.59 2.52 -5.81
C GLY A 183 14.78 2.21 -6.72
N ALA A 184 15.56 1.18 -6.39
CA ALA A 184 16.65 0.72 -7.25
C ALA A 184 16.12 0.23 -8.60
N PHE A 185 15.06 -0.57 -8.60
CA PHE A 185 14.46 -1.11 -9.83
C PHE A 185 13.99 -0.01 -10.79
N ILE A 186 13.45 1.10 -10.27
CA ILE A 186 13.05 2.26 -11.08
C ILE A 186 14.23 2.82 -11.90
N LEU A 187 15.45 2.81 -11.37
CA LEU A 187 16.62 3.34 -12.09
C LEU A 187 17.00 2.50 -13.31
N PHE A 188 16.64 1.21 -13.33
CA PHE A 188 16.92 0.30 -14.43
C PHE A 188 15.76 0.20 -15.46
N LEU A 189 14.59 0.71 -15.15
CA LEU A 189 13.46 0.85 -16.08
C LEU A 189 13.65 2.03 -17.03
#